data_25c07f81a0463fa1d9062c573af759a3
#
_entry.id   25c07f81a0463fa1d9062c573af759a3
#
_cell.length_a   1.000
_cell.length_b   1.000
_cell.length_c   1.000
_cell.angle_alpha   90.00
_cell.angle_beta   90.00
_cell.angle_gamma   90.00
#
_symmetry.space_group_name_H-M   'P 1'
#
loop_
_entity.id
_entity.type
_entity.pdbx_description
1 polymer ?
#
loop_
_entity_poly.entity_id
_entity_poly.type
_entity_poly.pdbx_seq_one_letter_code
_entity_poly.pdbx_strand_id
1 'polypeptide(L)'
;MLLANPDRESGLEKSQVGEIRLLFSGIEGDCHGGFNRKSDSRMLKQFKRGTEVRNARQVSILSVEELADIAGIMKIPAVKPEWVGANMVTSGIPDLSLLPPSSRLQFPSGATIVVDMENFPCRYPAEIIERNNPDQAVGFVQAAMHKRGVVGWVEREGEVRSGDTIVTWIPQQRLYAHA
;
A
#
# COMPACT_ATOMS: atom_id res chain seq x y z
N MET A 1 5.42 -11.02 -2.44
CA MET A 1 6.58 -10.21 -2.91
C MET A 1 6.77 -9.03 -1.95
N LEU A 2 8.02 -8.71 -1.64
CA LEU A 2 8.38 -7.59 -0.76
C LEU A 2 9.22 -6.58 -1.53
N LEU A 3 9.02 -5.29 -1.27
CA LEU A 3 9.73 -4.21 -1.94
C LEU A 3 10.08 -3.09 -0.93
N ALA A 4 11.23 -2.48 -1.11
CA ALA A 4 11.69 -1.36 -0.30
C ALA A 4 12.36 -0.28 -1.17
N ASN A 5 12.33 0.95 -0.68
CA ASN A 5 13.08 2.06 -1.25
C ASN A 5 13.71 2.87 -0.10
N PRO A 6 15.02 2.80 0.08
CA PRO A 6 15.72 3.57 1.12
C PRO A 6 15.85 5.07 0.78
N ASP A 7 15.70 5.43 -0.50
CA ASP A 7 15.93 6.78 -0.97
C ASP A 7 14.65 7.43 -1.51
N ARG A 8 14.14 8.42 -0.77
CA ARG A 8 12.94 9.18 -1.18
C ARG A 8 13.19 10.05 -2.42
N GLU A 9 14.43 10.46 -2.67
CA GLU A 9 14.78 11.31 -3.81
C GLU A 9 14.81 10.50 -5.12
N SER A 10 15.03 9.18 -5.04
CA SER A 10 14.96 8.27 -6.20
C SER A 10 13.54 8.10 -6.77
N GLY A 11 12.53 8.67 -6.14
CA GLY A 11 11.14 8.64 -6.61
C GLY A 11 10.29 7.57 -5.92
N LEU A 12 9.24 7.12 -6.62
CA LEU A 12 8.27 6.16 -6.10
C LEU A 12 8.70 4.70 -6.30
N GLU A 13 9.58 4.45 -7.27
CA GLU A 13 9.98 3.11 -7.67
C GLU A 13 10.70 2.38 -6.54
N LYS A 14 10.36 1.11 -6.35
CA LYS A 14 10.91 0.26 -5.29
C LYS A 14 11.64 -0.94 -5.89
N SER A 15 12.61 -1.46 -5.15
CA SER A 15 13.33 -2.67 -5.51
C SER A 15 12.78 -3.86 -4.73
N GLN A 16 12.74 -5.02 -5.39
CA GLN A 16 12.35 -6.27 -4.74
C GLN A 16 13.42 -6.72 -3.74
N VAL A 17 12.96 -7.16 -2.56
CA VAL A 17 13.79 -7.70 -1.50
C VAL A 17 13.27 -9.07 -1.04
N GLY A 18 14.14 -9.92 -0.49
CA GLY A 18 13.77 -11.24 0.01
C GLY A 18 13.08 -11.20 1.37
N GLU A 19 13.46 -10.24 2.20
CA GLU A 19 12.93 -10.04 3.55
C GLU A 19 12.89 -8.57 3.92
N ILE A 20 12.05 -8.23 4.87
CA ILE A 20 11.95 -6.91 5.50
C ILE A 20 11.81 -7.09 7.00
N ARG A 21 12.26 -6.09 7.75
CA ARG A 21 12.02 -5.99 9.18
C ARG A 21 10.97 -4.91 9.44
N LEU A 22 9.89 -5.30 10.10
CA LEU A 22 8.85 -4.39 10.58
C LEU A 22 9.25 -3.87 11.95
N LEU A 23 9.33 -2.54 12.07
CA LEU A 23 9.52 -1.80 13.33
C LEU A 23 8.26 -0.97 13.59
N PHE A 24 8.04 -0.55 14.83
CA PHE A 24 6.91 0.36 15.14
C PHE A 24 6.95 1.67 14.33
N SER A 25 8.09 2.03 13.80
CA SER A 25 8.26 3.15 12.88
C SER A 25 7.97 2.82 11.42
N GLY A 26 7.69 1.57 11.06
CA GLY A 26 7.49 1.12 9.69
C GLY A 26 8.52 0.08 9.25
N ILE A 27 8.78 -0.02 7.95
CA ILE A 27 9.80 -0.92 7.40
C ILE A 27 11.19 -0.32 7.64
N GLU A 28 12.09 -1.11 8.23
CA GLU A 28 13.48 -0.70 8.45
C GLU A 28 14.14 -0.30 7.14
N GLY A 29 14.69 0.90 7.10
CA GLY A 29 15.38 1.42 5.91
C GLY A 29 14.46 1.89 4.77
N ASP A 30 13.13 1.78 4.86
CA ASP A 30 12.23 2.34 3.84
C ASP A 30 11.96 3.84 4.10
N CYS A 31 11.96 4.64 3.04
CA CYS A 31 11.78 6.08 3.10
C CYS A 31 10.40 6.55 3.58
N HIS A 32 9.41 5.65 3.68
CA HIS A 32 8.08 5.94 4.20
C HIS A 32 7.95 5.67 5.70
N GLY A 33 9.01 5.17 6.34
CA GLY A 33 9.08 4.96 7.78
C GLY A 33 8.95 6.27 8.59
N GLY A 34 8.76 6.10 9.89
CA GLY A 34 8.62 7.18 10.86
C GLY A 34 7.35 7.06 11.68
N PHE A 35 7.42 7.46 12.97
CA PHE A 35 6.24 7.51 13.84
C PHE A 35 5.26 8.60 13.40
N ASN A 36 5.79 9.72 12.93
CA ASN A 36 5.03 10.85 12.48
C ASN A 36 5.36 11.16 11.01
N ARG A 37 4.46 11.86 10.36
CA ARG A 37 4.65 12.40 9.01
C ARG A 37 3.98 13.77 8.89
N LYS A 38 4.37 14.52 7.88
CA LYS A 38 3.64 15.75 7.54
C LYS A 38 2.36 15.41 6.79
N SER A 39 1.25 16.07 7.15
CA SER A 39 -0.03 15.97 6.44
C SER A 39 0.12 16.44 4.99
N ASP A 40 -0.56 15.75 4.09
CA ASP A 40 -0.55 16.01 2.66
C ASP A 40 -1.94 16.48 2.13
N SER A 41 -2.09 16.51 0.81
CA SER A 41 -3.33 16.95 0.17
C SER A 41 -4.57 16.11 0.52
N ARG A 42 -4.39 14.85 0.96
CA ARG A 42 -5.50 13.96 1.35
C ARG A 42 -6.16 14.38 2.66
N MET A 43 -5.45 15.15 3.47
CA MET A 43 -5.88 15.56 4.83
C MET A 43 -6.30 17.03 4.93
N LEU A 44 -6.43 17.75 3.81
CA LEU A 44 -6.74 19.19 3.81
C LEU A 44 -8.06 19.55 4.47
N LYS A 45 -9.02 18.62 4.54
CA LYS A 45 -10.29 18.82 5.27
C LYS A 45 -10.13 18.76 6.80
N GLN A 46 -9.04 18.19 7.28
CA GLN A 46 -8.78 17.96 8.70
C GLN A 46 -7.66 18.87 9.23
N PHE A 47 -6.58 19.02 8.45
CA PHE A 47 -5.36 19.71 8.86
C PHE A 47 -4.81 20.61 7.74
N LYS A 48 -4.14 21.68 8.11
CA LYS A 48 -3.31 22.44 7.17
C LYS A 48 -2.19 21.54 6.65
N ARG A 49 -1.87 21.69 5.35
CA ARG A 49 -0.76 20.94 4.75
C ARG A 49 0.53 21.16 5.53
N GLY A 50 1.25 20.08 5.82
CA GLY A 50 2.51 20.12 6.57
C GLY A 50 2.35 20.02 8.09
N THR A 51 1.12 19.92 8.62
CA THR A 51 0.90 19.62 10.06
C THR A 51 1.49 18.26 10.38
N GLU A 52 2.21 18.16 11.50
CA GLU A 52 2.71 16.87 11.98
C GLU A 52 1.54 16.00 12.49
N VAL A 53 1.46 14.79 11.99
CA VAL A 53 0.43 13.81 12.35
C VAL A 53 1.03 12.42 12.50
N ARG A 54 0.36 11.53 13.23
CA ARG A 54 0.75 10.12 13.31
C ARG A 54 0.83 9.51 11.91
N ASN A 55 1.89 8.73 11.65
CA ASN A 55 2.04 8.02 10.38
C ASN A 55 1.28 6.69 10.42
N ALA A 56 0.04 6.69 9.97
CA ALA A 56 -0.77 5.48 9.77
C ALA A 56 -0.58 4.85 8.37
N ARG A 57 0.37 5.37 7.57
CA ARG A 57 0.64 4.95 6.20
C ARG A 57 2.09 4.50 6.02
N GLN A 58 2.58 3.74 6.99
CA GLN A 58 3.96 3.26 7.01
C GLN A 58 4.23 2.20 5.95
N VAL A 59 3.20 1.40 5.61
CA VAL A 59 3.28 0.27 4.69
C VAL A 59 2.16 0.37 3.65
N SER A 60 2.49 0.16 2.38
CA SER A 60 1.54 0.05 1.26
C SER A 60 1.48 -1.40 0.78
N ILE A 61 0.28 -1.97 0.77
CA ILE A 61 0.02 -3.39 0.48
C ILE A 61 -0.94 -3.49 -0.70
N LEU A 62 -0.59 -4.27 -1.71
CA LEU A 62 -1.39 -4.54 -2.90
C LEU A 62 -1.62 -6.05 -3.05
N SER A 63 -2.54 -6.43 -3.93
CA SER A 63 -2.72 -7.83 -4.35
C SER A 63 -2.38 -8.01 -5.84
N VAL A 64 -1.93 -9.22 -6.19
CA VAL A 64 -1.68 -9.58 -7.59
C VAL A 64 -2.97 -9.56 -8.40
N GLU A 65 -4.09 -9.91 -7.77
CA GLU A 65 -5.42 -9.97 -8.37
C GLU A 65 -5.87 -8.56 -8.78
N GLU A 66 -5.80 -7.59 -7.89
CA GLU A 66 -6.17 -6.20 -8.18
C GLU A 66 -5.22 -5.55 -9.19
N LEU A 67 -3.92 -5.86 -9.15
CA LEU A 67 -2.97 -5.40 -10.17
C LEU A 67 -3.28 -5.96 -11.55
N ALA A 68 -3.72 -7.23 -11.63
CA ALA A 68 -4.15 -7.85 -12.89
C ALA A 68 -5.44 -7.20 -13.42
N ASP A 69 -6.40 -6.92 -12.57
CA ASP A 69 -7.63 -6.21 -12.92
C ASP A 69 -7.32 -4.81 -13.48
N ILE A 70 -6.45 -4.05 -12.82
CA ILE A 70 -6.03 -2.73 -13.29
C ILE A 70 -5.39 -2.84 -14.68
N ALA A 71 -4.48 -3.79 -14.88
CA ALA A 71 -3.84 -4.02 -16.18
C ALA A 71 -4.87 -4.36 -17.27
N GLY A 72 -5.85 -5.19 -16.96
CA GLY A 72 -6.96 -5.53 -17.86
C GLY A 72 -7.80 -4.32 -18.26
N ILE A 73 -8.17 -3.45 -17.30
CA ILE A 73 -8.91 -2.21 -17.57
C ILE A 73 -8.09 -1.26 -18.44
N MET A 74 -6.81 -1.13 -18.16
CA MET A 74 -5.89 -0.28 -18.92
C MET A 74 -5.54 -0.85 -20.31
N LYS A 75 -5.82 -2.14 -20.55
CA LYS A 75 -5.41 -2.91 -21.75
C LYS A 75 -3.89 -2.91 -21.96
N ILE A 76 -3.15 -3.10 -20.88
CA ILE A 76 -1.70 -3.23 -20.88
C ILE A 76 -1.30 -4.63 -20.37
N PRO A 77 -0.10 -5.12 -20.69
CA PRO A 77 0.33 -6.48 -20.30
C PRO A 77 0.36 -6.70 -18.79
N ALA A 78 0.82 -5.70 -18.01
CA ALA A 78 0.89 -5.79 -16.57
C ALA A 78 1.11 -4.40 -15.93
N VAL A 79 0.65 -4.23 -14.68
CA VAL A 79 1.08 -3.16 -13.79
C VAL A 79 2.13 -3.71 -12.83
N LYS A 80 3.37 -3.26 -12.95
CA LYS A 80 4.45 -3.73 -12.08
C LYS A 80 4.34 -3.10 -10.69
N PRO A 81 4.45 -3.90 -9.62
CA PRO A 81 4.41 -3.39 -8.24
C PRO A 81 5.45 -2.31 -7.95
N GLU A 82 6.61 -2.41 -8.57
CA GLU A 82 7.70 -1.46 -8.45
C GLU A 82 7.27 -0.04 -8.88
N TRP A 83 6.43 0.08 -9.89
CA TRP A 83 5.97 1.37 -10.43
C TRP A 83 4.96 2.08 -9.53
N VAL A 84 4.31 1.32 -8.67
CA VAL A 84 3.20 1.84 -7.86
C VAL A 84 3.56 2.04 -6.37
N GLY A 85 4.84 1.93 -6.02
CA GLY A 85 5.31 2.19 -4.65
C GLY A 85 4.80 1.18 -3.61
N ALA A 86 4.53 -0.05 -4.03
CA ALA A 86 4.16 -1.12 -3.11
C ALA A 86 5.31 -1.47 -2.16
N ASN A 87 5.00 -1.80 -0.90
CA ASN A 87 5.94 -2.46 0.01
C ASN A 87 5.72 -3.97 0.03
N MET A 88 4.47 -4.38 -0.08
CA MET A 88 4.06 -5.78 -0.11
C MET A 88 3.08 -6.03 -1.24
N VAL A 89 3.22 -7.20 -1.87
CA VAL A 89 2.23 -7.71 -2.81
C VAL A 89 1.80 -9.09 -2.33
N THR A 90 0.53 -9.22 -2.04
CA THR A 90 -0.12 -10.44 -1.54
C THR A 90 -0.84 -11.17 -2.66
N SER A 91 -1.25 -12.41 -2.39
CA SER A 91 -2.16 -13.19 -3.22
C SER A 91 -3.12 -13.95 -2.34
N GLY A 92 -4.32 -14.27 -2.86
CA GLY A 92 -5.32 -15.07 -2.15
C GLY A 92 -6.08 -14.33 -1.05
N ILE A 93 -5.98 -12.99 -0.99
CA ILE A 93 -6.87 -12.15 -0.18
C ILE A 93 -7.84 -11.47 -1.16
N PRO A 94 -9.09 -11.98 -1.28
CA PRO A 94 -10.06 -11.39 -2.20
C PRO A 94 -10.34 -9.92 -1.84
N ASP A 95 -10.46 -9.08 -2.87
CA ASP A 95 -10.83 -7.67 -2.72
C ASP A 95 -10.03 -6.95 -1.61
N LEU A 96 -8.70 -7.07 -1.66
CA LEU A 96 -7.79 -6.53 -0.64
C LEU A 96 -8.11 -5.07 -0.28
N SER A 97 -8.44 -4.24 -1.28
CA SER A 97 -8.79 -2.83 -1.09
C SER A 97 -10.04 -2.62 -0.21
N LEU A 98 -10.90 -3.64 -0.07
CA LEU A 98 -12.10 -3.59 0.77
C LEU A 98 -11.86 -4.05 2.21
N LEU A 99 -10.65 -4.44 2.59
CA LEU A 99 -10.36 -4.77 3.98
C LEU A 99 -10.73 -3.58 4.88
N PRO A 100 -11.61 -3.81 5.87
CA PRO A 100 -12.04 -2.71 6.73
C PRO A 100 -10.89 -2.19 7.59
N PRO A 101 -10.89 -0.91 7.95
CA PRO A 101 -9.97 -0.35 8.92
C PRO A 101 -9.90 -1.21 10.18
N SER A 102 -8.73 -1.28 10.79
CA SER A 102 -8.43 -2.15 11.95
C SER A 102 -8.36 -3.65 11.65
N SER A 103 -8.44 -4.10 10.40
CA SER A 103 -8.03 -5.45 10.04
C SER A 103 -6.55 -5.66 10.32
N ARG A 104 -6.17 -6.87 10.75
CA ARG A 104 -4.78 -7.20 11.03
C ARG A 104 -4.27 -8.23 10.04
N LEU A 105 -3.09 -7.97 9.52
CA LEU A 105 -2.34 -8.90 8.68
C LEU A 105 -1.18 -9.43 9.53
N GLN A 106 -1.28 -10.67 9.98
CA GLN A 106 -0.32 -11.31 10.86
C GLN A 106 0.54 -12.31 10.10
N PHE A 107 1.85 -12.22 10.28
CA PHE A 107 2.88 -13.05 9.67
C PHE A 107 3.35 -14.18 10.61
N PRO A 108 4.04 -15.23 10.09
CA PRO A 108 4.51 -16.34 10.89
C PRO A 108 5.42 -15.97 12.06
N SER A 109 6.21 -14.90 11.92
CA SER A 109 7.04 -14.33 13.00
C SER A 109 6.22 -13.70 14.13
N GLY A 110 4.92 -13.52 13.92
CA GLY A 110 4.04 -12.76 14.78
C GLY A 110 4.06 -11.25 14.48
N ALA A 111 4.90 -10.77 13.56
CA ALA A 111 4.83 -9.40 13.07
C ALA A 111 3.41 -9.11 12.57
N THR A 112 2.89 -7.91 12.84
CA THR A 112 1.48 -7.59 12.56
C THR A 112 1.35 -6.17 12.02
N ILE A 113 0.61 -6.01 10.94
CA ILE A 113 0.24 -4.73 10.36
C ILE A 113 -1.26 -4.53 10.58
N VAL A 114 -1.63 -3.34 11.06
CA VAL A 114 -3.03 -2.89 11.10
C VAL A 114 -3.34 -2.12 9.84
N VAL A 115 -4.40 -2.51 9.15
CA VAL A 115 -4.95 -1.76 8.02
C VAL A 115 -5.57 -0.46 8.53
N ASP A 116 -5.13 0.66 7.99
CA ASP A 116 -5.67 1.99 8.30
C ASP A 116 -6.85 2.32 7.38
N MET A 117 -6.62 2.23 6.07
CA MET A 117 -7.63 2.54 5.07
C MET A 117 -7.23 2.06 3.67
N GLU A 118 -8.18 2.14 2.75
CA GLU A 118 -7.92 2.01 1.32
C GLU A 118 -6.86 3.02 0.85
N ASN A 119 -5.99 2.58 -0.04
CA ASN A 119 -4.98 3.42 -0.65
C ASN A 119 -5.47 3.95 -2.00
N PHE A 120 -5.88 5.21 -2.07
CA PHE A 120 -6.36 5.81 -3.31
C PHE A 120 -5.23 6.02 -4.33
N PRO A 121 -5.52 5.79 -5.63
CA PRO A 121 -4.56 6.04 -6.71
C PRO A 121 -4.23 7.53 -6.83
N CYS A 122 -3.03 7.84 -7.31
CA CYS A 122 -2.59 9.20 -7.54
C CYS A 122 -1.77 9.31 -8.84
N ARG A 123 -1.41 10.53 -9.22
CA ARG A 123 -0.73 10.81 -10.48
C ARG A 123 0.69 10.26 -10.56
N TYR A 124 1.41 10.09 -9.45
CA TYR A 124 2.81 9.66 -9.48
C TYR A 124 3.01 8.27 -10.11
N PRO A 125 2.28 7.21 -9.71
CA PRO A 125 2.30 5.96 -10.44
C PRO A 125 1.82 6.10 -11.88
N ALA A 126 0.81 6.94 -12.14
CA ALA A 126 0.28 7.15 -13.49
C ALA A 126 1.38 7.62 -14.45
N GLU A 127 2.19 8.60 -14.04
CA GLU A 127 3.30 9.14 -14.84
C GLU A 127 4.34 8.06 -15.20
N ILE A 128 4.63 7.14 -14.26
CA ILE A 128 5.57 6.02 -14.50
C ILE A 128 4.97 5.01 -15.48
N ILE A 129 3.71 4.62 -15.25
CA ILE A 129 3.03 3.60 -16.06
C ILE A 129 2.82 4.12 -17.48
N GLU A 130 2.37 5.37 -17.64
CA GLU A 130 2.14 6.00 -18.94
C GLU A 130 3.42 6.10 -19.77
N ARG A 131 4.54 6.45 -19.12
CA ARG A 131 5.85 6.45 -19.80
C ARG A 131 6.23 5.08 -20.36
N ASN A 132 5.86 4.01 -19.66
CA ASN A 132 6.14 2.62 -20.07
C ASN A 132 5.04 2.03 -20.97
N ASN A 133 3.86 2.65 -21.05
CA ASN A 133 2.70 2.18 -21.81
C ASN A 133 1.94 3.38 -22.42
N PRO A 134 2.50 4.08 -23.41
CA PRO A 134 1.90 5.32 -23.96
C PRO A 134 0.52 5.09 -24.60
N ASP A 135 0.26 3.89 -25.10
CA ASP A 135 -0.96 3.52 -25.84
C ASP A 135 -2.04 2.91 -24.94
N GLN A 136 -1.96 3.10 -23.63
CA GLN A 136 -2.97 2.58 -22.70
C GLN A 136 -4.39 3.12 -23.00
N ALA A 137 -5.39 2.23 -22.93
CA ALA A 137 -6.78 2.60 -23.26
C ALA A 137 -7.44 3.48 -22.18
N VAL A 138 -7.05 3.30 -20.92
CA VAL A 138 -7.58 4.01 -19.74
C VAL A 138 -6.41 4.39 -18.83
N GLY A 139 -6.40 5.61 -18.32
CA GLY A 139 -5.37 6.08 -17.40
C GLY A 139 -5.39 5.37 -16.05
N PHE A 140 -4.22 5.20 -15.45
CA PHE A 140 -4.03 4.46 -14.20
C PHE A 140 -4.94 4.92 -13.06
N VAL A 141 -5.10 6.22 -12.86
CA VAL A 141 -5.92 6.74 -11.74
C VAL A 141 -7.37 6.26 -11.84
N GLN A 142 -7.93 6.23 -13.06
CA GLN A 142 -9.29 5.75 -13.29
C GLN A 142 -9.36 4.23 -13.16
N ALA A 143 -8.42 3.49 -13.73
CA ALA A 143 -8.40 2.04 -13.70
C ALA A 143 -8.18 1.47 -12.29
N ALA A 144 -7.38 2.16 -11.48
CA ALA A 144 -6.99 1.71 -10.14
C ALA A 144 -7.92 2.20 -9.01
N MET A 145 -9.01 2.91 -9.35
CA MET A 145 -9.98 3.34 -8.34
C MET A 145 -10.60 2.12 -7.65
N HIS A 146 -10.52 2.10 -6.31
CA HIS A 146 -10.95 1.00 -5.43
C HIS A 146 -10.20 -0.33 -5.64
N LYS A 147 -9.00 -0.28 -6.26
CA LYS A 147 -8.15 -1.45 -6.54
C LYS A 147 -6.67 -1.19 -6.22
N ARG A 148 -6.38 -0.12 -5.45
CA ARG A 148 -5.01 0.30 -5.16
C ARG A 148 -4.46 -0.32 -3.87
N GLY A 149 -5.15 -1.32 -3.31
CA GLY A 149 -4.78 -1.96 -2.06
C GLY A 149 -5.06 -1.09 -0.83
N VAL A 150 -4.33 -1.37 0.21
CA VAL A 150 -4.48 -0.70 1.51
C VAL A 150 -3.16 -0.10 1.99
N VAL A 151 -3.26 0.81 2.93
CA VAL A 151 -2.14 1.29 3.74
C VAL A 151 -2.35 0.90 5.19
N GLY A 152 -1.24 0.74 5.91
CA GLY A 152 -1.29 0.36 7.30
C GLY A 152 -0.06 0.78 8.07
N TRP A 153 -0.06 0.43 9.34
CA TRP A 153 1.00 0.70 10.30
C TRP A 153 1.34 -0.55 11.12
N VAL A 154 2.54 -0.60 11.66
CA VAL A 154 3.05 -1.76 12.39
C VAL A 154 2.54 -1.76 13.83
N GLU A 155 1.75 -2.77 14.19
CA GLU A 155 1.25 -3.03 15.55
C GLU A 155 2.23 -3.89 16.36
N ARG A 156 2.90 -4.84 15.69
CA ARG A 156 3.90 -5.71 16.31
C ARG A 156 5.10 -5.87 15.39
N GLU A 157 6.27 -5.67 15.93
CA GLU A 157 7.54 -5.80 15.20
C GLU A 157 7.88 -7.26 14.88
N GLY A 158 8.72 -7.45 13.87
CA GLY A 158 9.26 -8.74 13.49
C GLY A 158 9.70 -8.81 12.04
N GLU A 159 10.26 -9.94 11.66
CA GLU A 159 10.70 -10.21 10.29
C GLU A 159 9.56 -10.73 9.43
N VAL A 160 9.56 -10.34 8.17
CA VAL A 160 8.64 -10.84 7.14
C VAL A 160 9.45 -11.25 5.92
N ARG A 161 9.22 -12.46 5.42
CA ARG A 161 9.91 -13.02 4.26
C ARG A 161 8.98 -13.18 3.08
N SER A 162 9.55 -13.08 1.89
CA SER A 162 8.81 -13.36 0.66
C SER A 162 8.34 -14.82 0.67
N GLY A 163 7.04 -15.04 0.47
CA GLY A 163 6.42 -16.36 0.56
C GLY A 163 5.77 -16.67 1.91
N ASP A 164 5.94 -15.82 2.92
CA ASP A 164 5.22 -15.97 4.19
C ASP A 164 3.70 -15.95 3.97
N THR A 165 3.02 -16.84 4.68
CA THR A 165 1.56 -16.84 4.74
C THR A 165 1.06 -15.71 5.64
N ILE A 166 -0.12 -15.16 5.31
CA ILE A 166 -0.75 -14.09 6.08
C ILE A 166 -2.03 -14.61 6.70
N VAL A 167 -2.17 -14.48 8.01
CA VAL A 167 -3.45 -14.66 8.69
C VAL A 167 -4.12 -13.31 8.76
N THR A 168 -5.32 -13.21 8.18
CA THR A 168 -6.12 -11.99 8.17
C THR A 168 -7.17 -12.04 9.28
N TRP A 169 -7.10 -11.10 10.21
CA TRP A 169 -8.09 -10.92 11.27
C TRP A 169 -8.96 -9.71 10.93
N ILE A 170 -10.24 -9.96 10.66
CA ILE A 170 -11.20 -8.92 10.30
C ILE A 170 -12.00 -8.55 11.56
N PRO A 171 -12.05 -7.25 11.94
CA PRO A 171 -12.79 -6.82 13.11
C PRO A 171 -14.30 -6.97 12.87
N GLN A 172 -15.02 -7.41 13.89
CA GLN A 172 -16.48 -7.35 13.89
C GLN A 172 -16.92 -5.91 14.12
N GLN A 173 -17.34 -5.24 13.05
CA GLN A 173 -17.81 -3.86 13.14
C GLN A 173 -19.12 -3.68 12.37
N ARG A 174 -20.07 -3.02 12.99
CA ARG A 174 -21.32 -2.60 12.35
C ARG A 174 -21.04 -1.36 11.49
N LEU A 175 -21.69 -1.29 10.33
CA LEU A 175 -21.60 -0.10 9.49
C LEU A 175 -22.20 1.12 10.22
N TYR A 176 -21.54 2.25 10.08
CA TYR A 176 -22.06 3.53 10.55
C TYR A 176 -23.13 4.01 9.59
N ALA A 177 -24.39 4.02 10.05
CA ALA A 177 -25.56 4.28 9.18
C ALA A 177 -25.73 5.76 8.78
N HIS A 178 -24.90 6.66 9.32
CA HIS A 178 -25.02 8.11 9.10
C HIS A 178 -23.79 8.71 8.37
N ALA A 179 -23.02 7.90 7.62
CA ALA A 179 -21.87 8.33 6.83
C ALA A 179 -22.31 8.89 5.47
#